data_739f1aa385fbd770dbb5d3cdcbb549d3
#
_entry.id   739f1aa385fbd770dbb5d3cdcbb549d3
#
_cell.length_a   1.000
_cell.length_b   1.000
_cell.length_c   1.000
_cell.angle_alpha   90.00
_cell.angle_beta   90.00
_cell.angle_gamma   90.00
#
_symmetry.space_group_name_H-M   'P 1'
#
loop_
_entity.id
_entity.type
_entity.pdbx_description
1 polymer ?
#
loop_
_entity_poly.entity_id
_entity_poly.type
_entity_poly.pdbx_seq_one_letter_code
_entity_poly.pdbx_strand_id
1 'polypeptide(L)'
;MIEKMGFRPGRLWALIATGSEFGGGLALVLGLLMPLPALGILAAMLIAVGKAHWKNGFWGSKGGYEYPLLLLILAAVLGLAGPGRYSLDALLGIALPVMPVFWGGLIVALVVIGVGLAAGRRPEQQPAPRQHAA
;
A
#
# COMPACT_ATOMS: atom_id res chain seq x y z
N MET A 1 4.06 0.06 -15.80
CA MET A 1 3.76 -0.94 -14.76
C MET A 1 2.40 -0.69 -14.10
N ILE A 2 2.14 0.50 -13.59
CA ILE A 2 0.88 0.88 -12.91
C ILE A 2 -0.34 0.86 -13.86
N GLU A 3 -0.16 1.26 -15.12
CA GLU A 3 -1.23 1.19 -16.14
C GLU A 3 -1.68 -0.24 -16.46
N LYS A 4 -0.76 -1.23 -16.35
CA LYS A 4 -1.07 -2.65 -16.50
C LYS A 4 -1.91 -3.21 -15.34
N MET A 5 -1.96 -2.49 -14.21
CA MET A 5 -2.79 -2.81 -13.04
C MET A 5 -4.18 -2.14 -13.09
N GLY A 6 -4.51 -1.43 -14.18
CA GLY A 6 -5.84 -0.83 -14.40
C GLY A 6 -6.00 0.62 -13.89
N PHE A 7 -4.92 1.26 -13.42
CA PHE A 7 -4.96 2.64 -12.94
C PHE A 7 -4.63 3.63 -14.06
N ARG A 8 -5.58 4.48 -14.44
CA ARG A 8 -5.40 5.54 -15.45
C ARG A 8 -5.76 6.91 -14.87
N PRO A 9 -4.97 7.97 -15.13
CA PRO A 9 -3.68 8.02 -15.84
C PRO A 9 -2.52 7.50 -15.00
N GLY A 10 -1.69 6.62 -15.57
CA GLY A 10 -0.61 5.91 -14.85
C GLY A 10 0.43 6.81 -14.20
N ARG A 11 0.71 7.99 -14.78
CA ARG A 11 1.66 8.97 -14.22
C ARG A 11 1.18 9.57 -12.90
N LEU A 12 -0.11 9.91 -12.80
CA LEU A 12 -0.68 10.46 -11.56
C LEU A 12 -0.62 9.45 -10.43
N TRP A 13 -1.02 8.21 -10.71
CA TRP A 13 -0.98 7.13 -9.73
C TRP A 13 0.45 6.75 -9.33
N ALA A 14 1.41 6.82 -10.27
CA ALA A 14 2.83 6.64 -9.96
C ALA A 14 3.34 7.72 -9.01
N LEU A 15 3.02 8.99 -9.25
CA LEU A 15 3.41 10.10 -8.38
C LEU A 15 2.77 9.99 -6.99
N ILE A 16 1.48 9.62 -6.93
CA ILE A 16 0.79 9.41 -5.66
C ILE A 16 1.44 8.25 -4.88
N ALA A 17 1.72 7.12 -5.54
CA ALA A 17 2.36 5.99 -4.90
C ALA A 17 3.76 6.35 -4.39
N THR A 18 4.62 6.92 -5.23
CA THR A 18 5.98 7.33 -4.85
C THR A 18 5.96 8.40 -3.76
N GLY A 19 5.08 9.40 -3.88
CA GLY A 19 4.93 10.45 -2.89
C GLY A 19 4.43 9.93 -1.53
N SER A 20 3.50 8.99 -1.55
CA SER A 20 2.99 8.36 -0.32
C SER A 20 4.02 7.44 0.34
N GLU A 21 4.80 6.70 -0.45
CA GLU A 21 5.90 5.86 0.07
C GLU A 21 7.02 6.71 0.68
N PHE A 22 7.46 7.75 -0.04
CA PHE A 22 8.50 8.65 0.45
C PHE A 22 8.03 9.45 1.66
N GLY A 23 6.87 10.10 1.57
CA GLY A 23 6.29 10.88 2.66
C GLY A 23 5.92 10.01 3.87
N GLY A 24 5.35 8.84 3.63
CA GLY A 24 5.04 7.85 4.67
C GLY A 24 6.28 7.31 5.36
N GLY A 25 7.33 6.98 4.59
CA GLY A 25 8.61 6.55 5.14
C GLY A 25 9.28 7.62 5.99
N LEU A 26 9.30 8.87 5.52
CA LEU A 26 9.85 10.00 6.27
C LEU A 26 9.06 10.27 7.56
N ALA A 27 7.72 10.27 7.48
CA ALA A 27 6.85 10.42 8.63
C ALA A 27 7.05 9.29 9.66
N LEU A 28 7.26 8.05 9.18
CA LEU A 28 7.54 6.90 10.04
C LEU A 28 8.87 7.07 10.79
N VAL A 29 9.93 7.48 10.08
CA VAL A 29 11.26 7.71 10.68
C VAL A 29 11.21 8.82 11.73
N LEU A 30 10.47 9.88 11.46
CA LEU A 30 10.30 11.01 12.37
C LEU A 30 9.28 10.73 13.49
N GLY A 31 8.52 9.65 13.40
CA GLY A 31 7.44 9.36 14.33
C GLY A 31 6.33 10.41 14.28
N LEU A 32 5.95 10.84 13.07
CA LEU A 32 4.94 11.86 12.83
C LEU A 32 3.61 11.24 12.45
N LEU A 33 2.53 11.62 13.15
CA LEU A 33 1.16 11.13 12.95
C LEU A 33 1.05 9.60 12.99
N MET A 34 1.81 8.97 13.87
CA MET A 34 1.69 7.52 14.07
C MET A 34 0.29 7.17 14.63
N PRO A 35 -0.35 6.10 14.12
CA PRO A 35 0.13 5.02 13.24
C PRO A 35 -0.19 5.20 11.73
N LEU A 36 -0.62 6.37 11.28
CA LEU A 36 -1.08 6.58 9.89
C LEU A 36 -0.04 6.22 8.82
N PRO A 37 1.23 6.69 8.90
CA PRO A 37 2.23 6.33 7.89
C PRO A 37 2.52 4.82 7.86
N ALA A 38 2.48 4.15 9.00
CA ALA A 38 2.63 2.70 9.08
C ALA A 38 1.49 1.96 8.35
N LEU A 39 0.24 2.44 8.49
CA LEU A 39 -0.92 1.92 7.77
C LEU A 39 -0.80 2.11 6.25
N GLY A 40 -0.26 3.24 5.81
CA GLY A 40 0.00 3.50 4.38
C GLY A 40 0.97 2.49 3.78
N ILE A 41 2.09 2.24 4.46
CA ILE A 41 3.08 1.24 4.04
C ILE A 41 2.49 -0.16 4.08
N LEU A 42 1.75 -0.51 5.13
CA LEU A 42 1.10 -1.80 5.29
C LEU A 42 0.11 -2.05 4.13
N ALA A 43 -0.73 -1.08 3.79
CA ALA A 43 -1.66 -1.18 2.67
C ALA A 43 -0.94 -1.37 1.33
N ALA A 44 0.13 -0.60 1.08
CA ALA A 44 0.94 -0.72 -0.13
C ALA A 44 1.59 -2.11 -0.24
N MET A 45 2.14 -2.63 0.86
CA MET A 45 2.77 -3.95 0.88
C MET A 45 1.77 -5.09 0.74
N LEU A 46 0.55 -4.97 1.28
CA LEU A 46 -0.53 -5.94 1.03
C LEU A 46 -0.88 -6.04 -0.46
N ILE A 47 -0.98 -4.90 -1.15
CA ILE A 47 -1.21 -4.87 -2.60
C ILE A 47 -0.03 -5.48 -3.34
N ALA A 48 1.20 -5.15 -2.96
CA ALA A 48 2.42 -5.67 -3.59
C ALA A 48 2.50 -7.19 -3.45
N VAL A 49 2.27 -7.73 -2.26
CA VAL A 49 2.22 -9.18 -2.03
C VAL A 49 1.15 -9.81 -2.90
N GLY A 50 -0.10 -9.33 -2.84
CA GLY A 50 -1.23 -9.99 -3.49
C GLY A 50 -1.23 -9.89 -5.01
N LYS A 51 -0.78 -8.77 -5.58
CA LYS A 51 -0.86 -8.52 -7.03
C LYS A 51 0.44 -8.75 -7.79
N ALA A 52 1.56 -8.34 -7.21
CA ALA A 52 2.84 -8.34 -7.94
C ALA A 52 3.68 -9.58 -7.68
N HIS A 53 3.71 -10.06 -6.46
CA HIS A 53 4.72 -11.03 -6.03
C HIS A 53 4.18 -12.42 -5.68
N TRP A 54 2.85 -12.57 -5.45
CA TRP A 54 2.25 -13.84 -5.01
C TRP A 54 2.56 -15.01 -5.94
N LYS A 55 2.53 -14.77 -7.26
CA LYS A 55 2.77 -15.80 -8.28
C LYS A 55 4.21 -16.28 -8.35
N ASN A 56 5.15 -15.49 -7.85
CA ASN A 56 6.60 -15.76 -7.92
C ASN A 56 7.11 -16.56 -6.72
N GLY A 57 6.23 -16.90 -5.77
CA GLY A 57 6.57 -17.61 -4.55
C GLY A 57 7.25 -16.73 -3.50
N PHE A 58 7.83 -17.37 -2.49
CA PHE A 58 8.39 -16.68 -1.32
C PHE A 58 9.69 -15.94 -1.62
N TRP A 59 10.66 -16.58 -2.27
CA TRP A 59 12.04 -16.13 -2.37
C TRP A 59 12.22 -14.84 -3.17
N GLY A 60 12.81 -13.82 -2.55
CA GLY A 60 13.10 -12.52 -3.15
C GLY A 60 14.02 -12.60 -4.37
N SER A 61 14.95 -13.55 -4.40
CA SER A 61 15.83 -13.81 -5.56
C SER A 61 15.08 -14.18 -6.84
N LYS A 62 13.85 -14.68 -6.70
CA LYS A 62 12.93 -15.01 -7.82
C LYS A 62 11.84 -13.96 -8.03
N GLY A 63 11.98 -12.78 -7.42
CA GLY A 63 10.97 -11.73 -7.45
C GLY A 63 9.75 -12.03 -6.56
N GLY A 64 9.90 -12.91 -5.56
CA GLY A 64 8.86 -13.30 -4.62
C GLY A 64 8.50 -12.23 -3.59
N TYR A 65 7.61 -12.58 -2.68
CA TYR A 65 7.03 -11.64 -1.71
C TYR A 65 7.80 -11.52 -0.38
N GLU A 66 9.01 -12.10 -0.26
CA GLU A 66 9.85 -12.05 0.95
C GLU A 66 10.07 -10.62 1.45
N TYR A 67 10.52 -9.72 0.56
CA TYR A 67 10.79 -8.33 0.90
C TYR A 67 9.52 -7.52 1.25
N PRO A 68 8.44 -7.55 0.44
CA PRO A 68 7.20 -6.92 0.81
C PRO A 68 6.59 -7.44 2.12
N LEU A 69 6.73 -8.73 2.40
CA LEU A 69 6.28 -9.33 3.66
C LEU A 69 7.05 -8.80 4.86
N LEU A 70 8.38 -8.67 4.73
CA LEU A 70 9.23 -8.10 5.77
C LEU A 70 8.79 -6.66 6.11
N LEU A 71 8.60 -5.84 5.08
CA LEU A 71 8.15 -4.45 5.25
C LEU A 71 6.74 -4.37 5.86
N LEU A 72 5.86 -5.28 5.48
CA LEU A 72 4.51 -5.38 6.03
C LEU A 72 4.54 -5.66 7.54
N ILE A 73 5.33 -6.67 7.96
CA ILE A 73 5.48 -7.01 9.37
C ILE A 73 6.09 -5.84 10.14
N LEU A 74 7.14 -5.22 9.59
CA LEU A 74 7.80 -4.07 10.21
C LEU A 74 6.85 -2.89 10.38
N ALA A 75 6.07 -2.55 9.35
CA ALA A 75 5.06 -1.50 9.42
C ALA A 75 3.96 -1.82 10.45
N ALA A 76 3.51 -3.06 10.53
CA ALA A 76 2.53 -3.48 11.53
C ALA A 76 3.08 -3.32 12.96
N VAL A 77 4.30 -3.77 13.22
CA VAL A 77 4.94 -3.65 14.54
C VAL A 77 5.12 -2.17 14.93
N LEU A 78 5.66 -1.35 14.02
CA LEU A 78 5.87 0.07 14.29
C LEU A 78 4.54 0.82 14.47
N GLY A 79 3.53 0.51 13.68
CA GLY A 79 2.20 1.10 13.79
C GLY A 79 1.53 0.78 15.13
N LEU A 80 1.71 -0.42 15.65
CA LEU A 80 1.19 -0.84 16.96
C LEU A 80 2.03 -0.34 18.13
N ALA A 81 3.35 -0.23 17.96
CA ALA A 81 4.25 0.28 19.00
C ALA A 81 4.03 1.79 19.26
N GLY A 82 3.54 2.50 18.26
CA GLY A 82 3.30 3.94 18.35
C GLY A 82 4.57 4.78 18.16
N PRO A 83 4.47 6.12 18.36
CA PRO A 83 5.50 7.07 17.93
C PRO A 83 6.78 7.04 18.79
N GLY A 84 6.74 6.52 20.00
CA GLY A 84 7.89 6.54 20.91
C GLY A 84 8.19 7.90 21.56
N ARG A 85 9.13 7.91 22.50
CA ARG A 85 9.44 9.09 23.35
C ARG A 85 10.18 10.21 22.61
N TYR A 86 10.93 9.87 21.57
CA TYR A 86 11.78 10.80 20.79
C TYR A 86 11.19 11.15 19.43
N SER A 87 9.88 10.95 19.27
CA SER A 87 9.15 11.22 18.04
C SER A 87 8.76 12.69 17.91
N LEU A 88 8.45 13.12 16.67
CA LEU A 88 7.86 14.43 16.46
C LEU A 88 6.47 14.55 17.11
N ASP A 89 5.69 13.47 17.15
CA ASP A 89 4.40 13.47 17.86
C ASP A 89 4.59 13.82 19.33
N ALA A 90 5.59 13.24 19.99
CA ALA A 90 5.91 13.55 21.39
C ALA A 90 6.37 15.02 21.58
N LEU A 91 7.18 15.53 20.64
CA LEU A 91 7.65 16.91 20.68
C LEU A 91 6.52 17.93 20.45
N LEU A 92 5.59 17.62 19.55
CA LEU A 92 4.47 18.49 19.20
C LEU A 92 3.24 18.29 20.11
N GLY A 93 3.30 17.35 21.05
CA GLY A 93 2.18 17.03 21.95
C GLY A 93 1.00 16.35 21.24
N ILE A 94 1.24 15.69 20.08
CA ILE A 94 0.23 14.97 19.33
C ILE A 94 0.02 13.60 19.98
N ALA A 95 -1.15 13.37 20.59
CA ALA A 95 -1.51 12.11 21.23
C ALA A 95 -2.64 11.43 20.46
N LEU A 96 -2.30 10.71 19.38
CA LEU A 96 -3.29 9.89 18.69
C LEU A 96 -3.53 8.57 19.45
N PRO A 97 -4.79 8.12 19.60
CA PRO A 97 -5.08 6.84 20.21
C PRO A 97 -4.66 5.71 19.27
N VAL A 98 -3.46 5.15 19.49
CA VAL A 98 -2.79 4.20 18.59
C VAL A 98 -3.69 3.02 18.23
N MET A 99 -4.28 2.35 19.22
CA MET A 99 -5.08 1.14 18.99
C MET A 99 -6.31 1.38 18.10
N PRO A 100 -7.25 2.30 18.42
CA PRO A 100 -8.42 2.51 17.58
C PRO A 100 -8.07 3.07 16.19
N VAL A 101 -7.05 3.94 16.09
CA VAL A 101 -6.60 4.48 14.81
C VAL A 101 -5.95 3.40 13.95
N PHE A 102 -5.13 2.53 14.52
CA PHE A 102 -4.50 1.42 13.80
C PHE A 102 -5.55 0.43 13.28
N TRP A 103 -6.41 -0.09 14.14
CA TRP A 103 -7.42 -1.09 13.74
C TRP A 103 -8.47 -0.51 12.82
N GLY A 104 -8.96 0.71 13.10
CA GLY A 104 -9.91 1.41 12.23
C GLY A 104 -9.31 1.69 10.85
N GLY A 105 -8.08 2.19 10.80
CA GLY A 105 -7.34 2.44 9.57
C GLY A 105 -7.05 1.17 8.79
N LEU A 106 -6.72 0.07 9.47
CA LEU A 106 -6.52 -1.24 8.83
C LEU A 106 -7.80 -1.75 8.16
N ILE A 107 -8.94 -1.66 8.85
CA ILE A 107 -10.24 -2.04 8.28
C ILE A 107 -10.54 -1.20 7.03
N VAL A 108 -10.37 0.12 7.11
CA VAL A 108 -10.57 1.02 5.96
C VAL A 108 -9.65 0.65 4.81
N ALA A 109 -8.36 0.40 5.07
CA ALA A 109 -7.39 -0.01 4.05
C ALA A 109 -7.81 -1.32 3.37
N LEU A 110 -8.23 -2.33 4.13
CA LEU A 110 -8.69 -3.61 3.59
C LEU A 110 -9.96 -3.46 2.74
N VAL A 111 -10.91 -2.63 3.17
CA VAL A 111 -12.14 -2.33 2.40
C VAL A 111 -11.78 -1.63 1.09
N VAL A 112 -10.94 -0.60 1.13
CA VAL A 112 -10.51 0.15 -0.07
C VAL A 112 -9.77 -0.76 -1.05
N ILE A 113 -8.86 -1.61 -0.55
CA ILE A 113 -8.16 -2.60 -1.37
C ILE A 113 -9.16 -3.58 -1.99
N GLY A 114 -10.09 -4.13 -1.21
CA GLY A 114 -11.11 -5.07 -1.67
C GLY A 114 -12.01 -4.47 -2.75
N VAL A 115 -12.50 -3.25 -2.55
CA VAL A 115 -13.30 -2.52 -3.54
C VAL A 115 -12.49 -2.21 -4.79
N GLY A 116 -11.24 -1.76 -4.65
CA GLY A 116 -10.34 -1.49 -5.78
C GLY A 116 -10.07 -2.75 -6.62
N LEU A 117 -9.88 -3.89 -5.95
CA LEU A 117 -9.70 -5.18 -6.61
C LEU A 117 -10.97 -5.66 -7.33
N ALA A 118 -12.14 -5.46 -6.74
CA ALA A 118 -13.43 -5.82 -7.33
C ALA A 118 -13.75 -4.93 -8.55
N ALA A 119 -13.51 -3.63 -8.45
CA ALA A 119 -13.74 -2.67 -9.55
C ALA A 119 -12.78 -2.88 -10.73
N GLY A 120 -11.54 -3.33 -10.47
CA GLY A 120 -10.54 -3.61 -11.50
C GLY A 120 -10.80 -4.90 -12.32
N ARG A 121 -11.79 -5.70 -11.95
CA ARG A 121 -12.18 -6.95 -12.64
C ARG A 121 -13.15 -6.74 -13.81
N ARG A 122 -13.32 -5.52 -14.34
CA ARG A 122 -14.11 -5.34 -15.56
C ARG A 122 -13.46 -6.13 -16.69
N PRO A 123 -14.20 -7.01 -17.38
CA PRO A 123 -13.69 -7.74 -18.54
C PRO A 123 -13.20 -6.73 -19.56
N GLU A 124 -11.96 -6.88 -20.01
CA GLU A 124 -11.44 -6.18 -21.17
C GLU A 124 -12.36 -6.57 -22.33
N GLN A 125 -13.18 -5.62 -22.80
CA GLN A 125 -13.98 -5.84 -24.01
C GLN A 125 -12.97 -6.14 -25.11
N GLN A 126 -12.90 -7.40 -25.53
CA GLN A 126 -12.16 -7.82 -26.72
C GLN A 126 -12.61 -6.93 -27.88
N PRO A 127 -11.67 -6.22 -28.54
CA PRO A 127 -11.99 -5.54 -29.77
C PRO A 127 -12.59 -6.58 -30.74
N ALA A 128 -13.77 -6.28 -31.28
CA ALA A 128 -14.40 -7.13 -32.28
C ALA A 128 -13.40 -7.48 -33.38
N PRO A 129 -13.33 -8.73 -33.85
CA PRO A 129 -12.43 -9.11 -34.94
C PRO A 129 -12.75 -8.26 -36.15
N ARG A 130 -11.73 -7.53 -36.65
CA ARG A 130 -11.84 -6.80 -37.90
C ARG A 130 -12.15 -7.83 -38.97
N GLN A 131 -13.38 -7.85 -39.45
CA GLN A 131 -13.72 -8.57 -40.64
C GLN A 131 -12.94 -7.92 -41.79
N HIS A 132 -11.91 -8.59 -42.26
CA HIS A 132 -11.30 -8.26 -43.54
C HIS A 132 -12.37 -8.54 -44.60
N ALA A 133 -13.05 -7.45 -45.03
CA ALA A 133 -13.82 -7.49 -46.26
C ALA A 133 -12.83 -7.72 -47.41
N ALA A 134 -12.99 -8.85 -48.04
CA ALA A 134 -12.32 -9.19 -49.30
C ALA A 134 -12.80 -8.27 -50.43
#